data_6e6bb7992fa0c84068bd2da41e6f2098
#
_entry.id   6e6bb7992fa0c84068bd2da41e6f2098
#
_cell.length_a   1.000
_cell.length_b   1.000
_cell.length_c   1.000
_cell.angle_alpha   90.00
_cell.angle_beta   90.00
_cell.angle_gamma   90.00
#
_symmetry.space_group_name_H-M   'P 1'
#
loop_
_entity.id
_entity.type
_entity.pdbx_description
1 polymer ?
#
loop_
_entity_poly.entity_id
_entity_poly.type
_entity_poly.pdbx_seq_one_letter_code
_entity_poly.pdbx_strand_id
1 'polypeptide(L)'
;MSRLLVLSPEPVRPRMAGMGIRALRVAEQLGRAGHDVVLASPSPEEVPVRGAGRVVVSATRDALARAHEFQVAVVSGHAGHELLARGFPGALVADLYDPFLVENLAYAESLGPGVFVNDRKALFALVERADFVLAASEEQRLFWLGLLLGRGRLTPADFAREAEGRALCDVAPFGIDETPPSDVWPFPETPPGDADVFFGGVYDWYDADLVLEAWRAVLASVPAARLLFSENPNPASTPQARLLEAKERARSEGWLGGSVLVLPWSAHETRGGLYRGCRAAALAQRASLETSLSFRTRLLDFLWAGLPVVTTEGGAGARLVAETGAGRVVPAEPEAFAAALVSILTNERLRAAASRKALEAVPALRWERTLKPLLDFATAPRRKDSRASGIFKRILGGAG
;
A
#
# COMPACT_ATOMS: atom_id res chain seq x y z
N MET A 1 -9.04 26.36 -9.81
CA MET A 1 -9.94 25.66 -8.89
C MET A 1 -10.79 24.72 -9.72
N SER A 2 -10.71 23.41 -9.48
CA SER A 2 -11.40 22.39 -10.27
C SER A 2 -12.27 21.54 -9.35
N ARG A 3 -13.34 20.97 -9.88
CA ARG A 3 -14.17 20.01 -9.16
C ARG A 3 -13.69 18.60 -9.48
N LEU A 4 -13.25 17.86 -8.45
CA LEU A 4 -12.58 16.59 -8.58
C LEU A 4 -13.41 15.47 -7.94
N LEU A 5 -13.31 14.28 -8.52
CA LEU A 5 -13.89 13.06 -7.99
C LEU A 5 -12.76 12.10 -7.56
N VAL A 6 -12.83 11.60 -6.34
CA VAL A 6 -11.99 10.48 -5.88
C VAL A 6 -12.92 9.29 -5.63
N LEU A 7 -12.76 8.21 -6.40
CA LEU A 7 -13.54 6.99 -6.24
C LEU A 7 -12.75 5.98 -5.42
N SER A 8 -13.21 5.73 -4.19
CA SER A 8 -12.67 4.65 -3.37
C SER A 8 -13.19 3.30 -3.85
N PRO A 9 -12.33 2.29 -4.06
CA PRO A 9 -12.76 0.92 -4.35
C PRO A 9 -13.31 0.22 -3.11
N GLU A 10 -13.02 0.73 -1.91
CA GLU A 10 -13.39 0.18 -0.61
C GLU A 10 -14.23 1.16 0.20
N PRO A 11 -14.99 0.67 1.21
CA PRO A 11 -15.71 1.54 2.13
C PRO A 11 -14.78 2.51 2.86
N VAL A 12 -15.13 3.80 2.85
CA VAL A 12 -14.50 4.85 3.68
C VAL A 12 -15.30 4.99 4.96
N ARG A 13 -14.72 4.53 6.06
CA ARG A 13 -15.35 4.43 7.39
C ARG A 13 -14.28 4.43 8.48
N PRO A 14 -14.60 4.59 9.77
CA PRO A 14 -13.60 4.63 10.85
C PRO A 14 -12.65 3.40 10.87
N ARG A 15 -13.16 2.22 10.51
CA ARG A 15 -12.34 1.00 10.31
C ARG A 15 -12.24 0.70 8.83
N MET A 16 -11.15 1.08 8.19
CA MET A 16 -10.92 0.87 6.76
C MET A 16 -9.54 0.26 6.49
N ALA A 17 -9.44 -0.40 5.34
CA ALA A 17 -8.20 -0.97 4.84
C ALA A 17 -7.38 0.06 4.04
N GLY A 18 -6.24 -0.35 3.49
CA GLY A 18 -5.27 0.53 2.86
C GLY A 18 -5.83 1.40 1.74
N MET A 19 -6.67 0.83 0.87
CA MET A 19 -7.22 1.56 -0.27
C MET A 19 -8.24 2.62 0.15
N GLY A 20 -9.04 2.35 1.19
CA GLY A 20 -9.94 3.36 1.78
C GLY A 20 -9.16 4.51 2.42
N ILE A 21 -8.09 4.20 3.17
CA ILE A 21 -7.18 5.22 3.75
C ILE A 21 -6.56 6.06 2.63
N ARG A 22 -6.03 5.43 1.58
CA ARG A 22 -5.43 6.13 0.45
C ARG A 22 -6.42 7.08 -0.23
N ALA A 23 -7.63 6.61 -0.53
CA ALA A 23 -8.67 7.44 -1.14
C ALA A 23 -9.01 8.67 -0.28
N LEU A 24 -9.15 8.48 1.03
CA LEU A 24 -9.38 9.58 1.98
C LEU A 24 -8.22 10.59 1.95
N ARG A 25 -6.97 10.13 2.04
CA ARG A 25 -5.79 11.01 2.04
C ARG A 25 -5.60 11.72 0.71
N VAL A 26 -5.85 11.05 -0.42
CA VAL A 26 -5.86 11.67 -1.75
C VAL A 26 -6.87 12.82 -1.79
N ALA A 27 -8.10 12.58 -1.33
CA ALA A 27 -9.14 13.62 -1.31
C ALA A 27 -8.76 14.79 -0.39
N GLU A 28 -8.20 14.53 0.78
CA GLU A 28 -7.74 15.56 1.72
C GLU A 28 -6.62 16.43 1.12
N GLN A 29 -5.61 15.81 0.48
CA GLN A 29 -4.51 16.57 -0.12
C GLN A 29 -4.97 17.41 -1.31
N LEU A 30 -5.87 16.90 -2.15
CA LEU A 30 -6.49 17.67 -3.22
C LEU A 30 -7.34 18.83 -2.68
N GLY A 31 -8.08 18.62 -1.59
CA GLY A 31 -8.83 19.66 -0.91
C GLY A 31 -7.92 20.77 -0.33
N ARG A 32 -6.81 20.38 0.31
CA ARG A 32 -5.77 21.32 0.79
C ARG A 32 -5.10 22.11 -0.34
N ALA A 33 -4.95 21.49 -1.51
CA ALA A 33 -4.45 22.17 -2.71
C ALA A 33 -5.46 23.14 -3.34
N GLY A 34 -6.65 23.28 -2.76
CA GLY A 34 -7.66 24.27 -3.16
C GLY A 34 -8.69 23.77 -4.15
N HIS A 35 -8.82 22.48 -4.37
CA HIS A 35 -9.86 21.89 -5.22
C HIS A 35 -11.12 21.57 -4.43
N ASP A 36 -12.28 21.57 -5.11
CA ASP A 36 -13.53 21.03 -4.57
C ASP A 36 -13.60 19.53 -4.87
N VAL A 37 -13.58 18.71 -3.83
CA VAL A 37 -13.43 17.25 -3.97
C VAL A 37 -14.68 16.53 -3.48
N VAL A 38 -15.17 15.60 -4.27
CA VAL A 38 -16.12 14.58 -3.85
C VAL A 38 -15.38 13.27 -3.67
N LEU A 39 -15.32 12.77 -2.43
CA LEU A 39 -14.84 11.44 -2.09
C LEU A 39 -16.03 10.48 -2.12
N ALA A 40 -16.05 9.60 -3.10
CA ALA A 40 -17.12 8.62 -3.26
C ALA A 40 -16.71 7.25 -2.73
N SER A 41 -17.59 6.63 -1.95
CA SER A 41 -17.38 5.35 -1.29
C SER A 41 -18.57 4.41 -1.52
N PRO A 42 -18.35 3.09 -1.66
CA PRO A 42 -19.42 2.10 -1.78
C PRO A 42 -20.39 2.12 -0.59
N SER A 43 -19.85 2.33 0.60
CA SER A 43 -20.60 2.46 1.86
C SER A 43 -19.98 3.59 2.68
N PRO A 44 -20.37 4.84 2.43
CA PRO A 44 -19.82 5.97 3.17
C PRO A 44 -20.38 5.97 4.60
N GLU A 45 -19.49 6.14 5.57
CA GLU A 45 -19.79 6.45 6.94
C GLU A 45 -19.20 7.84 7.29
N GLU A 46 -19.63 8.42 8.38
CA GLU A 46 -19.02 9.65 8.87
C GLU A 46 -17.59 9.41 9.31
N VAL A 47 -16.65 10.07 8.67
CA VAL A 47 -15.22 10.03 8.98
C VAL A 47 -14.69 11.44 9.14
N PRO A 48 -13.73 11.66 10.06
CA PRO A 48 -13.06 12.94 10.16
C PRO A 48 -12.26 13.21 8.88
N VAL A 49 -12.62 14.25 8.15
CA VAL A 49 -11.89 14.72 6.97
C VAL A 49 -11.00 15.89 7.39
N ARG A 50 -9.69 15.73 7.24
CA ARG A 50 -8.71 16.76 7.62
C ARG A 50 -8.54 17.78 6.49
N GLY A 51 -8.46 19.06 6.83
CA GLY A 51 -8.19 20.11 5.86
C GLY A 51 -9.40 20.75 5.22
N ALA A 52 -10.55 20.52 5.81
CA ALA A 52 -11.80 21.28 5.85
C ALA A 52 -12.43 21.83 4.57
N GLY A 53 -13.73 21.79 4.54
CA GLY A 53 -14.63 22.67 3.75
C GLY A 53 -14.73 22.37 2.25
N ARG A 54 -13.74 21.68 1.67
CA ARG A 54 -13.68 21.38 0.24
C ARG A 54 -13.80 19.90 -0.11
N VAL A 55 -13.90 19.03 0.88
CA VAL A 55 -14.07 17.58 0.66
C VAL A 55 -15.45 17.17 1.18
N VAL A 56 -16.24 16.57 0.31
CA VAL A 56 -17.57 16.03 0.62
C VAL A 56 -17.55 14.53 0.40
N VAL A 57 -17.93 13.76 1.42
CA VAL A 57 -18.10 12.30 1.29
C VAL A 57 -19.48 11.99 0.73
N SER A 58 -19.55 11.07 -0.24
CA SER A 58 -20.79 10.72 -0.95
C SER A 58 -20.84 9.22 -1.23
N ALA A 59 -22.03 8.69 -1.44
CA ALA A 59 -22.18 7.33 -1.97
C ALA A 59 -21.68 7.26 -3.43
N THR A 60 -21.01 6.17 -3.79
CA THR A 60 -20.50 5.95 -5.16
C THR A 60 -21.60 6.14 -6.20
N ARG A 61 -22.80 5.57 -5.96
CA ARG A 61 -23.93 5.69 -6.89
C ARG A 61 -24.29 7.15 -7.18
N ASP A 62 -24.33 8.00 -6.16
CA ASP A 62 -24.75 9.39 -6.29
C ASP A 62 -23.67 10.24 -6.97
N ALA A 63 -22.39 9.95 -6.69
CA ALA A 63 -21.27 10.58 -7.37
C ALA A 63 -21.21 10.19 -8.86
N LEU A 64 -21.43 8.92 -9.19
CA LEU A 64 -21.47 8.44 -10.57
C LEU A 64 -22.63 9.04 -11.37
N ALA A 65 -23.79 9.31 -10.75
CA ALA A 65 -24.89 9.99 -11.42
C ALA A 65 -24.54 11.41 -11.87
N ARG A 66 -23.58 12.04 -11.19
CA ARG A 66 -23.07 13.39 -11.43
C ARG A 66 -21.71 13.44 -12.10
N ALA A 67 -21.27 12.34 -12.73
CA ALA A 67 -19.93 12.20 -13.30
C ALA A 67 -19.55 13.35 -14.25
N HIS A 68 -20.50 13.91 -15.00
CA HIS A 68 -20.28 15.00 -15.95
C HIS A 68 -19.91 16.36 -15.30
N GLU A 69 -20.06 16.50 -13.98
CA GLU A 69 -19.73 17.74 -13.26
C GLU A 69 -18.22 17.82 -12.91
N PHE A 70 -17.48 16.72 -13.01
CA PHE A 70 -16.09 16.66 -12.58
C PHE A 70 -15.12 16.85 -13.75
N GLN A 71 -14.09 17.70 -13.53
CA GLN A 71 -13.03 17.94 -14.49
C GLN A 71 -11.96 16.85 -14.43
N VAL A 72 -11.73 16.26 -13.26
CA VAL A 72 -10.76 15.19 -13.03
C VAL A 72 -11.39 14.11 -12.15
N ALA A 73 -11.11 12.86 -12.44
CA ALA A 73 -11.42 11.74 -11.56
C ALA A 73 -10.14 10.95 -11.23
N VAL A 74 -9.93 10.67 -9.95
CA VAL A 74 -8.91 9.72 -9.46
C VAL A 74 -9.63 8.43 -9.12
N VAL A 75 -9.25 7.34 -9.76
CA VAL A 75 -10.00 6.08 -9.71
C VAL A 75 -9.06 4.88 -9.62
N SER A 76 -9.53 3.83 -8.96
CA SER A 76 -8.83 2.56 -8.83
C SER A 76 -9.78 1.39 -9.10
N GLY A 77 -9.26 0.28 -9.64
CA GLY A 77 -9.96 -0.98 -9.79
C GLY A 77 -11.30 -0.89 -10.54
N HIS A 78 -12.27 -1.67 -10.09
CA HIS A 78 -13.59 -1.80 -10.71
C HIS A 78 -14.44 -0.53 -10.64
N ALA A 79 -14.29 0.29 -9.60
CA ALA A 79 -15.01 1.55 -9.49
C ALA A 79 -14.69 2.52 -10.64
N GLY A 80 -13.44 2.51 -11.11
CA GLY A 80 -13.05 3.27 -12.30
C GLY A 80 -13.69 2.73 -13.58
N HIS A 81 -13.82 1.41 -13.73
CA HIS A 81 -14.51 0.80 -14.87
C HIS A 81 -15.98 1.22 -14.95
N GLU A 82 -16.70 1.30 -13.81
CA GLU A 82 -18.08 1.80 -13.79
C GLU A 82 -18.18 3.25 -14.22
N LEU A 83 -17.26 4.11 -13.79
CA LEU A 83 -17.21 5.52 -14.21
C LEU A 83 -17.04 5.63 -15.73
N LEU A 84 -16.13 4.84 -16.30
CA LEU A 84 -15.89 4.82 -17.75
C LEU A 84 -17.10 4.33 -18.55
N ALA A 85 -17.81 3.32 -18.05
CA ALA A 85 -19.03 2.82 -18.67
C ALA A 85 -20.14 3.89 -18.76
N ARG A 86 -20.09 4.92 -17.90
CA ARG A 86 -21.01 6.08 -17.93
C ARG A 86 -20.52 7.24 -18.80
N GLY A 87 -19.42 7.05 -19.54
CA GLY A 87 -18.93 8.05 -20.49
C GLY A 87 -18.29 9.28 -19.83
N PHE A 88 -17.53 9.11 -18.74
CA PHE A 88 -16.85 10.19 -18.04
C PHE A 88 -16.06 11.11 -19.00
N PRO A 89 -16.37 12.44 -19.04
CA PRO A 89 -15.77 13.34 -20.03
C PRO A 89 -14.45 13.98 -19.55
N GLY A 90 -14.17 13.99 -18.25
CA GLY A 90 -13.02 14.67 -17.63
C GLY A 90 -11.69 13.96 -17.83
N ALA A 91 -10.62 14.51 -17.26
CA ALA A 91 -9.31 13.86 -17.20
C ALA A 91 -9.34 12.71 -16.18
N LEU A 92 -8.77 11.56 -16.55
CA LEU A 92 -8.76 10.35 -15.74
C LEU A 92 -7.37 10.07 -15.19
N VAL A 93 -7.25 10.05 -13.88
CA VAL A 93 -6.08 9.53 -13.16
C VAL A 93 -6.38 8.10 -12.72
N ALA A 94 -5.66 7.14 -13.27
CA ALA A 94 -5.72 5.76 -12.81
C ALA A 94 -4.73 5.57 -11.65
N ASP A 95 -5.25 5.40 -10.45
CA ASP A 95 -4.45 5.06 -9.27
C ASP A 95 -4.22 3.55 -9.25
N LEU A 96 -3.12 3.12 -9.84
CA LEU A 96 -2.70 1.73 -9.94
C LEU A 96 -1.67 1.37 -8.85
N TYR A 97 -1.75 2.06 -7.72
CA TYR A 97 -0.95 1.80 -6.53
C TYR A 97 -1.04 0.33 -6.08
N ASP A 98 -2.25 -0.21 -6.08
CA ASP A 98 -2.52 -1.62 -5.76
C ASP A 98 -2.47 -2.45 -7.06
N PRO A 99 -1.50 -3.38 -7.20
CA PRO A 99 -1.41 -4.24 -8.38
C PRO A 99 -2.40 -5.42 -8.29
N PHE A 100 -3.67 -5.13 -8.01
CA PHE A 100 -4.74 -6.10 -7.71
C PHE A 100 -4.81 -7.30 -8.66
N LEU A 101 -4.50 -7.12 -9.95
CA LEU A 101 -4.46 -8.23 -10.90
C LEU A 101 -3.33 -9.22 -10.59
N VAL A 102 -2.17 -8.71 -10.13
CA VAL A 102 -1.02 -9.54 -9.75
C VAL A 102 -1.25 -10.20 -8.40
N GLU A 103 -1.83 -9.48 -7.44
CA GLU A 103 -2.20 -10.04 -6.14
C GLU A 103 -3.20 -11.19 -6.29
N ASN A 104 -4.22 -11.01 -7.14
CA ASN A 104 -5.24 -12.02 -7.37
C ASN A 104 -4.74 -13.27 -8.13
N LEU A 105 -3.53 -13.26 -8.70
CA LEU A 105 -2.92 -14.50 -9.21
C LEU A 105 -2.67 -15.52 -8.09
N ALA A 106 -2.33 -15.07 -6.89
CA ALA A 106 -2.14 -15.95 -5.75
C ALA A 106 -3.44 -16.61 -5.26
N TYR A 107 -4.59 -16.00 -5.58
CA TYR A 107 -5.91 -16.48 -5.18
C TYR A 107 -6.72 -17.06 -6.34
N ALA A 108 -6.11 -17.25 -7.52
CA ALA A 108 -6.82 -17.67 -8.73
C ALA A 108 -7.60 -18.98 -8.57
N GLU A 109 -7.07 -19.94 -7.81
CA GLU A 109 -7.73 -21.21 -7.54
C GLU A 109 -8.98 -21.04 -6.64
N SER A 110 -8.89 -20.21 -5.61
CA SER A 110 -9.99 -19.98 -4.65
C SER A 110 -11.05 -19.02 -5.19
N LEU A 111 -10.65 -18.00 -5.96
CA LEU A 111 -11.55 -17.00 -6.53
C LEU A 111 -12.21 -17.46 -7.84
N GLY A 112 -11.61 -18.42 -8.52
CA GLY A 112 -12.07 -18.92 -9.81
C GLY A 112 -11.69 -18.04 -11.01
N PRO A 113 -11.74 -18.57 -12.24
CA PRO A 113 -11.20 -17.92 -13.43
C PRO A 113 -11.97 -16.64 -13.83
N GLY A 114 -13.23 -16.51 -13.41
CA GLY A 114 -14.05 -15.34 -13.73
C GLY A 114 -13.54 -14.05 -13.10
N VAL A 115 -12.99 -14.11 -11.90
CA VAL A 115 -12.44 -12.93 -11.19
C VAL A 115 -11.26 -12.37 -11.97
N PHE A 116 -10.30 -13.21 -12.35
CA PHE A 116 -9.13 -12.79 -13.12
C PHE A 116 -9.52 -12.13 -14.46
N VAL A 117 -10.51 -12.68 -15.17
CA VAL A 117 -11.00 -12.11 -16.42
C VAL A 117 -11.61 -10.73 -16.20
N ASN A 118 -12.39 -10.56 -15.13
CA ASN A 118 -13.03 -9.29 -14.80
C ASN A 118 -12.00 -8.23 -14.35
N ASP A 119 -11.04 -8.61 -13.52
CA ASP A 119 -9.96 -7.73 -13.09
C ASP A 119 -9.12 -7.23 -14.28
N ARG A 120 -8.80 -8.14 -15.22
CA ARG A 120 -8.09 -7.78 -16.43
C ARG A 120 -8.90 -6.81 -17.30
N LYS A 121 -10.21 -7.00 -17.43
CA LYS A 121 -11.09 -6.06 -18.16
C LYS A 121 -11.09 -4.68 -17.50
N ALA A 122 -11.23 -4.63 -16.19
CA ALA A 122 -11.21 -3.37 -15.44
C ALA A 122 -9.87 -2.64 -15.60
N LEU A 123 -8.75 -3.34 -15.42
CA LEU A 123 -7.42 -2.78 -15.60
C LEU A 123 -7.21 -2.23 -17.01
N PHE A 124 -7.54 -3.01 -18.04
CA PHE A 124 -7.34 -2.57 -19.42
C PHE A 124 -8.22 -1.37 -19.79
N ALA A 125 -9.46 -1.29 -19.31
CA ALA A 125 -10.31 -0.12 -19.51
C ALA A 125 -9.67 1.14 -18.89
N LEU A 126 -9.11 1.04 -17.68
CA LEU A 126 -8.40 2.13 -17.04
C LEU A 126 -7.16 2.54 -17.82
N VAL A 127 -6.29 1.59 -18.17
CA VAL A 127 -5.03 1.85 -18.88
C VAL A 127 -5.29 2.47 -20.27
N GLU A 128 -6.32 2.01 -20.98
CA GLU A 128 -6.69 2.55 -22.29
C GLU A 128 -7.22 3.99 -22.22
N ARG A 129 -7.80 4.40 -21.08
CA ARG A 129 -8.45 5.71 -20.95
C ARG A 129 -7.66 6.69 -20.07
N ALA A 130 -6.77 6.19 -19.20
CA ALA A 130 -6.04 7.06 -18.29
C ALA A 130 -5.27 8.17 -19.00
N ASP A 131 -5.38 9.37 -18.48
CA ASP A 131 -4.60 10.53 -18.88
C ASP A 131 -3.34 10.65 -18.03
N PHE A 132 -3.37 10.08 -16.82
CA PHE A 132 -2.25 9.94 -15.92
C PHE A 132 -2.38 8.67 -15.07
N VAL A 133 -1.27 8.03 -14.74
CA VAL A 133 -1.21 6.80 -13.94
C VAL A 133 -0.34 7.03 -12.71
N LEU A 134 -0.81 6.61 -11.55
CA LEU A 134 -0.04 6.61 -10.31
C LEU A 134 0.43 5.18 -9.99
N ALA A 135 1.70 5.04 -9.66
CA ALA A 135 2.36 3.81 -9.27
C ALA A 135 2.88 3.89 -7.84
N ALA A 136 3.01 2.77 -7.13
CA ALA A 136 3.52 2.75 -5.77
C ALA A 136 5.05 2.83 -5.68
N SER A 137 5.75 2.48 -6.74
CA SER A 137 7.21 2.39 -6.78
C SER A 137 7.73 2.55 -8.21
N GLU A 138 9.04 2.67 -8.35
CA GLU A 138 9.69 2.76 -9.67
C GLU A 138 9.55 1.44 -10.46
N GLU A 139 9.60 0.28 -9.80
CA GLU A 139 9.36 -1.01 -10.42
C GLU A 139 7.95 -1.09 -10.98
N GLN A 140 6.98 -0.68 -10.19
CA GLN A 140 5.58 -0.63 -10.59
C GLN A 140 5.36 0.36 -11.73
N ARG A 141 6.01 1.53 -11.67
CA ARG A 141 5.95 2.53 -12.75
C ARG A 141 6.45 1.97 -14.08
N LEU A 142 7.60 1.30 -14.09
CA LEU A 142 8.15 0.66 -15.28
C LEU A 142 7.24 -0.46 -15.80
N PHE A 143 6.66 -1.23 -14.91
CA PHE A 143 5.67 -2.27 -15.27
C PHE A 143 4.45 -1.66 -15.96
N TRP A 144 3.88 -0.58 -15.41
CA TRP A 144 2.74 0.12 -16.01
C TRP A 144 3.11 0.83 -17.32
N LEU A 145 4.30 1.43 -17.41
CA LEU A 145 4.78 2.02 -18.66
C LEU A 145 4.92 0.96 -19.78
N GLY A 146 5.40 -0.25 -19.45
CA GLY A 146 5.43 -1.36 -20.40
C GLY A 146 4.02 -1.72 -20.91
N LEU A 147 3.03 -1.78 -20.02
CA LEU A 147 1.64 -2.01 -20.40
C LEU A 147 1.07 -0.86 -21.25
N LEU A 148 1.32 0.40 -20.87
CA LEU A 148 0.91 1.59 -21.61
C LEU A 148 1.54 1.64 -23.00
N LEU A 149 2.81 1.27 -23.14
CA LEU A 149 3.50 1.15 -24.43
C LEU A 149 2.85 0.07 -25.29
N GLY A 150 2.64 -1.13 -24.75
CA GLY A 150 1.98 -2.25 -25.44
C GLY A 150 0.54 -1.95 -25.87
N ARG A 151 -0.14 -1.03 -25.18
CA ARG A 151 -1.49 -0.54 -25.52
C ARG A 151 -1.48 0.70 -26.42
N GLY A 152 -0.31 1.16 -26.88
CA GLY A 152 -0.18 2.36 -27.71
C GLY A 152 -0.51 3.68 -27.01
N ARG A 153 -0.46 3.68 -25.67
CA ARG A 153 -0.71 4.89 -24.84
C ARG A 153 0.55 5.73 -24.64
N LEU A 154 1.73 5.12 -24.62
CA LEU A 154 3.01 5.80 -24.69
C LEU A 154 3.42 5.89 -26.17
N THR A 155 3.51 7.10 -26.70
CA THR A 155 3.75 7.36 -28.13
C THR A 155 5.14 7.98 -28.35
N PRO A 156 5.68 7.96 -29.59
CA PRO A 156 6.93 8.68 -29.90
C PRO A 156 6.87 10.18 -29.54
N ALA A 157 5.70 10.82 -29.67
CA ALA A 157 5.51 12.22 -29.30
C ALA A 157 5.57 12.43 -27.77
N ASP A 158 5.08 11.47 -26.98
CA ASP A 158 5.23 11.52 -25.52
C ASP A 158 6.68 11.39 -25.11
N PHE A 159 7.40 10.44 -25.72
CA PHE A 159 8.82 10.19 -25.46
C PHE A 159 9.69 11.39 -25.87
N ALA A 160 9.40 12.02 -27.01
CA ALA A 160 10.12 13.21 -27.45
C ALA A 160 9.91 14.43 -26.52
N ARG A 161 8.74 14.50 -25.88
CA ARG A 161 8.42 15.57 -24.92
C ARG A 161 9.06 15.33 -23.56
N GLU A 162 9.05 14.09 -23.08
CA GLU A 162 9.57 13.70 -21.78
C GLU A 162 9.95 12.20 -21.82
N ALA A 163 11.27 11.94 -21.88
CA ALA A 163 11.80 10.61 -22.19
C ALA A 163 11.63 9.58 -21.06
N GLU A 164 11.41 10.02 -19.82
CA GLU A 164 11.22 9.10 -18.69
C GLU A 164 9.77 8.58 -18.56
N GLY A 165 8.82 9.17 -19.31
CA GLY A 165 7.41 8.81 -19.27
C GLY A 165 6.65 9.28 -18.02
N ARG A 166 7.26 10.15 -17.19
CA ARG A 166 6.66 10.65 -15.95
C ARG A 166 5.43 11.52 -16.18
N ALA A 167 5.35 12.16 -17.32
CA ALA A 167 4.15 12.91 -17.71
C ALA A 167 2.91 12.02 -17.93
N LEU A 168 3.10 10.71 -18.09
CA LEU A 168 2.02 9.71 -18.28
C LEU A 168 1.87 8.79 -17.08
N CYS A 169 2.96 8.41 -16.42
CA CYS A 169 2.95 7.51 -15.26
C CYS A 169 4.05 7.93 -14.29
N ASP A 170 3.69 8.26 -13.05
CA ASP A 170 4.68 8.65 -12.04
C ASP A 170 4.44 7.96 -10.70
N VAL A 171 5.47 8.03 -9.84
CA VAL A 171 5.48 7.35 -8.54
C VAL A 171 4.80 8.22 -7.50
N ALA A 172 3.73 7.70 -6.93
CA ALA A 172 2.98 8.29 -5.84
C ALA A 172 2.68 7.21 -4.77
N PRO A 173 3.67 6.87 -3.92
CA PRO A 173 3.49 5.81 -2.93
C PRO A 173 2.47 6.21 -1.86
N PHE A 174 2.18 5.28 -0.97
CA PHE A 174 1.45 5.57 0.26
C PHE A 174 2.25 6.59 1.09
N GLY A 175 1.57 7.39 1.88
CA GLY A 175 2.22 8.42 2.69
C GLY A 175 2.10 8.16 4.18
N ILE A 176 2.84 8.94 4.94
CA ILE A 176 2.81 8.98 6.41
C ILE A 176 2.01 10.22 6.85
N ASP A 177 1.17 10.04 7.87
CA ASP A 177 0.40 11.14 8.47
C ASP A 177 1.30 12.15 9.19
N GLU A 178 0.86 13.41 9.24
CA GLU A 178 1.54 14.49 9.97
C GLU A 178 1.46 14.31 11.49
N THR A 179 0.40 13.65 11.97
CA THR A 179 0.19 13.39 13.40
C THR A 179 1.30 12.47 13.93
N PRO A 180 1.99 12.82 15.00
CA PRO A 180 2.99 11.94 15.61
C PRO A 180 2.32 10.65 16.13
N PRO A 181 3.08 9.54 16.23
CA PRO A 181 2.56 8.32 16.83
C PRO A 181 2.26 8.52 18.31
N SER A 182 1.20 7.86 18.80
CA SER A 182 0.88 7.79 20.23
C SER A 182 2.01 7.11 21.00
N ASP A 183 2.20 7.48 22.26
CA ASP A 183 3.09 6.78 23.18
C ASP A 183 2.35 5.76 24.05
N VAL A 184 1.01 5.73 23.98
CA VAL A 184 0.19 4.87 24.81
C VAL A 184 0.11 3.47 24.22
N TRP A 185 0.63 2.49 24.95
CA TRP A 185 0.49 1.07 24.62
C TRP A 185 -1.00 0.66 24.64
N PRO A 186 -1.53 0.03 23.58
CA PRO A 186 -2.97 -0.19 23.45
C PRO A 186 -3.52 -1.43 24.17
N PHE A 187 -2.66 -2.29 24.74
CA PHE A 187 -3.04 -3.57 25.34
C PHE A 187 -2.63 -3.67 26.80
N PRO A 188 -3.38 -3.08 27.74
CA PRO A 188 -3.00 -3.07 29.16
C PRO A 188 -2.88 -4.46 29.78
N GLU A 189 -3.67 -5.43 29.31
CA GLU A 189 -3.62 -6.83 29.76
C GLU A 189 -2.36 -7.58 29.27
N THR A 190 -1.69 -7.06 28.27
CA THR A 190 -0.47 -7.62 27.71
C THR A 190 0.55 -6.49 27.57
N PRO A 191 1.22 -6.09 28.66
CA PRO A 191 2.16 -4.97 28.62
C PRO A 191 3.36 -5.24 27.71
N PRO A 192 4.05 -4.19 27.21
CA PRO A 192 5.21 -4.37 26.34
C PRO A 192 6.32 -5.11 27.08
N GLY A 193 7.03 -5.96 26.37
CA GLY A 193 8.20 -6.68 26.87
C GLY A 193 9.49 -5.97 26.46
N ASP A 194 10.59 -6.38 27.10
CA ASP A 194 11.91 -5.78 26.86
C ASP A 194 12.51 -6.12 25.49
N ALA A 195 12.01 -7.15 24.80
CA ALA A 195 12.51 -7.64 23.52
C ALA A 195 11.40 -8.03 22.56
N ASP A 196 10.38 -7.19 22.44
CA ASP A 196 9.26 -7.43 21.54
C ASP A 196 9.63 -7.16 20.10
N VAL A 197 9.30 -8.13 19.24
CA VAL A 197 9.41 -8.06 17.78
C VAL A 197 8.02 -8.08 17.17
N PHE A 198 7.63 -7.03 16.49
CA PHE A 198 6.32 -6.95 15.85
C PHE A 198 6.37 -7.47 14.41
N PHE A 199 5.56 -8.48 14.11
CA PHE A 199 5.32 -8.97 12.75
C PHE A 199 4.01 -8.39 12.18
N GLY A 200 2.96 -8.39 12.99
CA GLY A 200 1.63 -7.92 12.64
C GLY A 200 0.72 -8.99 12.06
N GLY A 201 -0.25 -8.58 11.23
CA GLY A 201 -1.17 -9.50 10.58
C GLY A 201 -0.46 -10.41 9.59
N VAL A 202 -0.86 -11.68 9.56
CA VAL A 202 -0.28 -12.71 8.70
C VAL A 202 -1.16 -12.88 7.47
N TYR A 203 -0.61 -12.58 6.30
CA TYR A 203 -1.27 -12.69 4.99
C TYR A 203 -0.42 -13.54 4.06
N ASP A 204 -0.95 -13.98 2.93
CA ASP A 204 -0.29 -14.92 2.01
C ASP A 204 1.02 -14.42 1.42
N TRP A 205 1.20 -13.12 1.29
CA TRP A 205 2.43 -12.48 0.79
C TRP A 205 3.53 -12.31 1.84
N TYR A 206 3.22 -12.55 3.14
CA TYR A 206 4.23 -12.56 4.19
C TYR A 206 4.74 -13.97 4.45
N ASP A 207 6.02 -14.08 4.79
CA ASP A 207 6.66 -15.34 5.14
C ASP A 207 6.76 -15.50 6.66
N ALA A 208 5.64 -15.85 7.28
CA ALA A 208 5.61 -16.14 8.71
C ALA A 208 6.40 -17.43 9.04
N ASP A 209 6.50 -18.36 8.09
CA ASP A 209 7.23 -19.61 8.26
C ASP A 209 8.72 -19.34 8.44
N LEU A 210 9.31 -18.48 7.59
CA LEU A 210 10.69 -18.04 7.72
C LEU A 210 10.97 -17.44 9.10
N VAL A 211 10.07 -16.57 9.59
CA VAL A 211 10.25 -15.90 10.88
C VAL A 211 10.13 -16.88 12.04
N LEU A 212 9.18 -17.81 12.00
CA LEU A 212 9.02 -18.84 13.02
C LEU A 212 10.19 -19.84 13.02
N GLU A 213 10.79 -20.13 11.87
CA GLU A 213 12.00 -20.94 11.77
C GLU A 213 13.21 -20.23 12.37
N ALA A 214 13.38 -18.95 12.04
CA ALA A 214 14.40 -18.09 12.64
C ALA A 214 14.20 -17.91 14.16
N TRP A 215 12.96 -17.99 14.65
CA TRP A 215 12.60 -17.69 16.03
C TRP A 215 13.30 -18.57 17.06
N ARG A 216 13.56 -19.83 16.73
CA ARG A 216 14.31 -20.75 17.59
C ARG A 216 15.71 -20.22 17.91
N ALA A 217 16.42 -19.71 16.91
CA ALA A 217 17.77 -19.13 17.09
C ALA A 217 17.72 -17.79 17.81
N VAL A 218 16.65 -17.00 17.59
CA VAL A 218 16.40 -15.77 18.35
C VAL A 218 16.22 -16.07 19.83
N LEU A 219 15.39 -17.04 20.20
CA LEU A 219 15.16 -17.43 21.60
C LEU A 219 16.42 -18.00 22.27
N ALA A 220 17.26 -18.72 21.53
CA ALA A 220 18.52 -19.21 22.07
C ALA A 220 19.48 -18.07 22.47
N SER A 221 19.42 -16.92 21.76
CA SER A 221 20.27 -15.75 22.02
C SER A 221 19.60 -14.72 22.93
N VAL A 222 18.29 -14.60 22.85
CA VAL A 222 17.47 -13.63 23.59
C VAL A 222 16.22 -14.34 24.17
N PRO A 223 16.37 -15.07 25.29
CA PRO A 223 15.28 -15.88 25.86
C PRO A 223 14.03 -15.09 26.24
N ALA A 224 14.16 -13.79 26.51
CA ALA A 224 13.03 -12.89 26.84
C ALA A 224 12.32 -12.32 25.58
N ALA A 225 12.76 -12.67 24.36
CA ALA A 225 12.14 -12.16 23.14
C ALA A 225 10.71 -12.66 22.96
N ARG A 226 9.82 -11.76 22.49
CA ARG A 226 8.44 -12.10 22.13
C ARG A 226 8.16 -11.67 20.69
N LEU A 227 7.57 -12.57 19.91
CA LEU A 227 7.08 -12.30 18.56
C LEU A 227 5.59 -11.98 18.62
N LEU A 228 5.22 -10.80 18.13
CA LEU A 228 3.85 -10.31 18.20
C LEU A 228 3.19 -10.38 16.83
N PHE A 229 2.22 -11.27 16.69
CA PHE A 229 1.25 -11.24 15.61
C PHE A 229 0.06 -10.35 15.96
N SER A 230 -0.70 -9.92 14.97
CA SER A 230 -1.92 -9.15 15.14
C SER A 230 -3.08 -9.85 14.42
N GLU A 231 -4.25 -9.87 15.05
CA GLU A 231 -5.48 -10.28 14.40
C GLU A 231 -5.84 -9.35 13.24
N ASN A 232 -6.67 -9.85 12.32
CA ASN A 232 -7.19 -9.07 11.22
C ASN A 232 -8.39 -8.22 11.67
N PRO A 233 -8.52 -6.98 11.16
CA PRO A 233 -9.65 -6.11 11.51
C PRO A 233 -10.99 -6.63 10.97
N ASN A 234 -10.96 -7.41 9.89
CA ASN A 234 -12.14 -7.95 9.20
C ASN A 234 -11.98 -9.45 8.93
N PRO A 235 -12.03 -10.32 9.97
CA PRO A 235 -11.76 -11.74 9.80
C PRO A 235 -12.77 -12.46 8.89
N ALA A 236 -13.98 -11.90 8.73
CA ALA A 236 -15.00 -12.47 7.85
C ALA A 236 -14.70 -12.24 6.34
N SER A 237 -13.91 -11.23 5.99
CA SER A 237 -13.60 -10.88 4.60
C SER A 237 -12.13 -11.09 4.23
N THR A 238 -11.26 -11.28 5.22
CA THR A 238 -9.82 -11.46 5.01
C THR A 238 -9.44 -12.93 5.25
N PRO A 239 -8.70 -13.58 4.33
CA PRO A 239 -8.24 -14.95 4.53
C PRO A 239 -7.49 -15.12 5.85
N GLN A 240 -7.83 -16.15 6.63
CA GLN A 240 -7.25 -16.41 7.95
C GLN A 240 -6.29 -17.61 7.95
N ALA A 241 -6.21 -18.34 6.85
CA ALA A 241 -5.49 -19.62 6.78
C ALA A 241 -4.03 -19.48 7.28
N ARG A 242 -3.30 -18.48 6.79
CA ARG A 242 -1.90 -18.27 7.18
C ARG A 242 -1.71 -17.91 8.65
N LEU A 243 -2.63 -17.14 9.23
CA LEU A 243 -2.59 -16.84 10.66
C LEU A 243 -2.84 -18.12 11.49
N LEU A 244 -3.78 -18.96 11.06
CA LEU A 244 -4.08 -20.22 11.72
C LEU A 244 -2.91 -21.20 11.65
N GLU A 245 -2.27 -21.33 10.49
CA GLU A 245 -1.05 -22.12 10.28
C GLU A 245 0.10 -21.63 11.19
N ALA A 246 0.35 -20.32 11.23
CA ALA A 246 1.38 -19.74 12.09
C ALA A 246 1.08 -19.99 13.59
N LYS A 247 -0.17 -19.87 14.01
CA LYS A 247 -0.60 -20.19 15.38
C LYS A 247 -0.40 -21.67 15.71
N GLU A 248 -0.73 -22.56 14.79
CA GLU A 248 -0.57 -24.02 15.02
C GLU A 248 0.90 -24.39 15.12
N ARG A 249 1.76 -23.83 14.25
CA ARG A 249 3.21 -24.02 14.33
C ARG A 249 3.76 -23.49 15.67
N ALA A 250 3.39 -22.28 16.07
CA ALA A 250 3.80 -21.74 17.36
C ALA A 250 3.31 -22.57 18.56
N ARG A 251 2.15 -23.19 18.45
CA ARG A 251 1.62 -24.11 19.48
C ARG A 251 2.43 -25.41 19.54
N SER A 252 2.72 -26.02 18.41
CA SER A 252 3.50 -27.27 18.36
C SER A 252 4.92 -27.10 18.89
N GLU A 253 5.48 -25.90 18.79
CA GLU A 253 6.79 -25.53 19.35
C GLU A 253 6.73 -25.14 20.86
N GLY A 254 5.52 -25.06 21.44
CA GLY A 254 5.33 -24.59 22.82
C GLY A 254 5.52 -23.08 23.01
N TRP A 255 5.49 -22.30 21.96
CA TRP A 255 5.74 -20.85 22.00
C TRP A 255 4.46 -20.03 22.15
N LEU A 256 3.33 -20.55 21.72
CA LEU A 256 2.06 -19.80 21.70
C LEU A 256 1.59 -19.48 23.12
N GLY A 257 1.34 -18.20 23.39
CA GLY A 257 0.98 -17.67 24.71
C GLY A 257 2.18 -17.34 25.61
N GLY A 258 3.39 -17.70 25.19
CA GLY A 258 4.66 -17.35 25.85
C GLY A 258 5.50 -16.40 24.99
N SER A 259 6.42 -16.94 24.22
CA SER A 259 7.30 -16.15 23.32
C SER A 259 6.64 -15.78 21.99
N VAL A 260 5.49 -16.32 21.63
CA VAL A 260 4.67 -15.91 20.47
C VAL A 260 3.28 -15.52 20.97
N LEU A 261 2.90 -14.28 20.72
CA LEU A 261 1.60 -13.71 21.13
C LEU A 261 0.80 -13.28 19.91
N VAL A 262 -0.51 -13.41 20.00
CA VAL A 262 -1.44 -12.87 18.99
C VAL A 262 -2.26 -11.79 19.66
N LEU A 263 -1.96 -10.54 19.30
CA LEU A 263 -2.63 -9.37 19.85
C LEU A 263 -3.92 -9.08 19.09
N PRO A 264 -4.92 -8.49 19.74
CA PRO A 264 -6.08 -7.94 19.05
C PRO A 264 -5.66 -6.91 17.98
N TRP A 265 -6.54 -6.65 17.01
CA TRP A 265 -6.30 -5.57 16.08
C TRP A 265 -6.28 -4.21 16.80
N SER A 266 -5.30 -3.38 16.46
CA SER A 266 -5.13 -2.03 17.01
C SER A 266 -5.61 -0.98 16.00
N ALA A 267 -6.40 -0.01 16.46
CA ALA A 267 -6.84 1.12 15.67
C ALA A 267 -5.65 2.02 15.26
N HIS A 268 -5.83 2.78 14.17
CA HIS A 268 -4.76 3.64 13.64
C HIS A 268 -4.25 4.64 14.68
N GLU A 269 -5.15 5.18 15.48
CA GLU A 269 -4.84 6.21 16.49
C GLU A 269 -3.95 5.69 17.62
N THR A 270 -4.05 4.39 17.94
CA THR A 270 -3.35 3.76 19.07
C THR A 270 -2.17 2.90 18.65
N ARG A 271 -2.08 2.49 17.36
CA ARG A 271 -1.03 1.58 16.88
C ARG A 271 0.38 2.18 17.00
N GLY A 272 0.51 3.51 17.06
CA GLY A 272 1.79 4.16 17.32
C GLY A 272 2.43 3.71 18.63
N GLY A 273 1.64 3.60 19.71
CA GLY A 273 2.11 3.09 20.99
C GLY A 273 2.54 1.62 20.95
N LEU A 274 1.82 0.79 20.16
CA LEU A 274 2.23 -0.60 19.92
C LEU A 274 3.63 -0.67 19.28
N TYR A 275 3.85 0.09 18.21
CA TYR A 275 5.14 0.07 17.52
C TYR A 275 6.27 0.62 18.36
N ARG A 276 6.03 1.71 19.12
CA ARG A 276 7.02 2.29 20.05
C ARG A 276 7.33 1.39 21.24
N GLY A 277 6.40 0.55 21.65
CA GLY A 277 6.63 -0.46 22.69
C GLY A 277 7.50 -1.63 22.22
N CYS A 278 7.69 -1.81 20.92
CA CYS A 278 8.51 -2.89 20.36
C CYS A 278 9.96 -2.46 20.14
N ARG A 279 10.89 -3.43 20.07
CA ARG A 279 12.32 -3.22 19.80
C ARG A 279 12.67 -3.34 18.32
N ALA A 280 11.94 -4.17 17.59
CA ALA A 280 12.12 -4.37 16.15
C ALA A 280 10.80 -4.72 15.47
N ALA A 281 10.72 -4.49 14.17
CA ALA A 281 9.72 -5.06 13.30
C ALA A 281 10.35 -6.15 12.43
N ALA A 282 9.62 -7.26 12.21
CA ALA A 282 9.96 -8.30 11.29
C ALA A 282 9.05 -8.22 10.07
N LEU A 283 9.62 -8.05 8.86
CA LEU A 283 8.89 -7.91 7.61
C LEU A 283 9.43 -8.93 6.58
N ALA A 284 9.19 -10.21 6.82
CA ALA A 284 9.58 -11.27 5.91
C ALA A 284 8.58 -11.41 4.77
N GLN A 285 9.06 -11.54 3.55
CA GLN A 285 8.27 -11.67 2.33
C GLN A 285 8.84 -12.81 1.47
N ARG A 286 7.96 -13.52 0.76
CA ARG A 286 8.35 -14.52 -0.23
C ARG A 286 8.72 -13.83 -1.55
N ALA A 287 9.79 -14.31 -2.19
CA ALA A 287 10.16 -13.83 -3.51
C ALA A 287 9.07 -14.19 -4.54
N SER A 288 8.45 -13.17 -5.15
CA SER A 288 7.41 -13.35 -6.15
C SER A 288 7.27 -12.09 -7.03
N LEU A 289 6.51 -12.19 -8.11
CA LEU A 289 6.16 -11.04 -8.93
C LEU A 289 5.36 -10.01 -8.10
N GLU A 290 4.48 -10.48 -7.24
CA GLU A 290 3.69 -9.66 -6.34
C GLU A 290 4.62 -8.86 -5.38
N THR A 291 5.54 -9.52 -4.69
CA THR A 291 6.51 -8.86 -3.80
C THR A 291 7.35 -7.82 -4.54
N SER A 292 7.72 -8.09 -5.79
CA SER A 292 8.50 -7.15 -6.61
C SER A 292 7.73 -5.88 -6.98
N LEU A 293 6.41 -5.96 -7.10
CA LEU A 293 5.56 -4.86 -7.53
C LEU A 293 4.81 -4.19 -6.38
N SER A 294 4.56 -4.86 -5.27
CA SER A 294 3.79 -4.31 -4.17
C SER A 294 4.63 -3.46 -3.22
N PHE A 295 4.00 -2.42 -2.67
CA PHE A 295 4.60 -1.60 -1.62
C PHE A 295 3.90 -1.88 -0.29
N ARG A 296 4.62 -2.45 0.68
CA ARG A 296 4.08 -2.82 1.99
C ARG A 296 3.87 -1.57 2.86
N THR A 297 2.66 -1.08 2.94
CA THR A 297 2.31 0.14 3.70
C THR A 297 2.68 0.07 5.17
N ARG A 298 2.66 -1.12 5.76
CA ARG A 298 3.07 -1.37 7.14
C ARG A 298 4.50 -0.89 7.44
N LEU A 299 5.39 -0.94 6.46
CA LEU A 299 6.74 -0.39 6.59
C LEU A 299 6.71 1.09 6.95
N LEU A 300 5.80 1.86 6.34
CA LEU A 300 5.67 3.30 6.63
C LEU A 300 5.23 3.55 8.07
N ASP A 301 4.36 2.71 8.61
CA ASP A 301 3.95 2.78 10.01
C ASP A 301 5.16 2.53 10.95
N PHE A 302 6.05 1.60 10.60
CA PHE A 302 7.27 1.34 11.37
C PHE A 302 8.23 2.52 11.33
N LEU A 303 8.46 3.10 10.14
CA LEU A 303 9.29 4.30 10.00
C LEU A 303 8.71 5.48 10.77
N TRP A 304 7.39 5.68 10.70
CA TRP A 304 6.66 6.72 11.42
C TRP A 304 6.84 6.63 12.93
N ALA A 305 6.86 5.42 13.48
CA ALA A 305 7.07 5.17 14.91
C ALA A 305 8.54 5.13 15.32
N GLY A 306 9.49 5.19 14.38
CA GLY A 306 10.91 5.01 14.62
C GLY A 306 11.29 3.58 14.99
N LEU A 307 10.51 2.58 14.55
CA LEU A 307 10.77 1.17 14.84
C LEU A 307 11.74 0.59 13.81
N PRO A 308 12.92 0.08 14.22
CA PRO A 308 13.87 -0.56 13.32
C PRO A 308 13.28 -1.80 12.64
N VAL A 309 13.57 -1.99 11.35
CA VAL A 309 12.96 -3.05 10.54
C VAL A 309 14.00 -4.09 10.14
N VAL A 310 13.71 -5.37 10.36
CA VAL A 310 14.41 -6.48 9.71
C VAL A 310 13.50 -7.00 8.60
N THR A 311 13.98 -6.94 7.36
CA THR A 311 13.20 -7.37 6.19
C THR A 311 14.00 -8.27 5.28
N THR A 312 13.33 -9.18 4.57
CA THR A 312 13.93 -9.93 3.48
C THR A 312 14.17 -9.04 2.26
N GLU A 313 15.12 -9.44 1.42
CA GLU A 313 15.37 -8.80 0.13
C GLU A 313 14.13 -8.83 -0.76
N GLY A 314 14.07 -7.89 -1.72
CA GLY A 314 13.04 -7.80 -2.74
C GLY A 314 12.02 -6.68 -2.52
N GLY A 315 11.60 -6.09 -3.64
CA GLY A 315 10.62 -5.02 -3.70
C GLY A 315 11.08 -3.67 -3.15
N ALA A 316 10.22 -2.68 -3.34
CA ALA A 316 10.50 -1.29 -2.99
C ALA A 316 10.64 -1.06 -1.48
N GLY A 317 9.98 -1.87 -0.66
CA GLY A 317 10.08 -1.76 0.80
C GLY A 317 11.48 -2.11 1.31
N ALA A 318 12.06 -3.21 0.85
CA ALA A 318 13.42 -3.60 1.22
C ALA A 318 14.44 -2.57 0.76
N ARG A 319 14.29 -2.03 -0.46
CA ARG A 319 15.12 -0.95 -0.96
C ARG A 319 15.03 0.30 -0.07
N LEU A 320 13.84 0.71 0.33
CA LEU A 320 13.64 1.85 1.23
C LEU A 320 14.35 1.66 2.57
N VAL A 321 14.29 0.46 3.15
CA VAL A 321 15.03 0.13 4.39
C VAL A 321 16.55 0.22 4.19
N ALA A 322 17.07 -0.28 3.07
CA ALA A 322 18.50 -0.23 2.75
C ALA A 322 18.98 1.21 2.53
N GLU A 323 18.27 2.00 1.73
CA GLU A 323 18.61 3.39 1.39
C GLU A 323 18.55 4.31 2.60
N THR A 324 17.57 4.13 3.46
CA THR A 324 17.42 4.96 4.67
C THR A 324 18.33 4.52 5.81
N GLY A 325 18.73 3.26 5.85
CA GLY A 325 19.41 2.66 7.01
C GLY A 325 18.49 2.46 8.22
N ALA A 326 17.17 2.41 8.00
CA ALA A 326 16.16 2.25 9.06
C ALA A 326 16.09 0.82 9.63
N GLY A 327 17.02 -0.05 9.24
CA GLY A 327 17.04 -1.45 9.70
C GLY A 327 18.04 -2.32 8.96
N ARG A 328 17.68 -3.57 8.75
CA ARG A 328 18.48 -4.58 8.08
C ARG A 328 17.70 -5.24 6.96
N VAL A 329 18.33 -5.37 5.79
CA VAL A 329 17.85 -6.18 4.66
C VAL A 329 18.71 -7.41 4.57
N VAL A 330 18.11 -8.58 4.54
CA VAL A 330 18.81 -9.88 4.57
C VAL A 330 18.20 -10.85 3.55
N PRO A 331 18.96 -11.86 3.11
CA PRO A 331 18.38 -12.97 2.34
C PRO A 331 17.21 -13.64 3.07
N ALA A 332 16.31 -14.28 2.30
CA ALA A 332 15.19 -15.03 2.85
C ALA A 332 15.65 -16.39 3.42
N GLU A 333 16.58 -16.33 4.37
CA GLU A 333 17.21 -17.47 5.06
C GLU A 333 17.00 -17.32 6.57
N PRO A 334 16.53 -18.38 7.28
CA PRO A 334 16.22 -18.30 8.70
C PRO A 334 17.40 -17.83 9.56
N GLU A 335 18.63 -18.31 9.26
CA GLU A 335 19.84 -17.97 10.00
C GLU A 335 20.22 -16.49 9.84
N ALA A 336 20.14 -15.96 8.61
CA ALA A 336 20.42 -14.57 8.31
C ALA A 336 19.38 -13.64 8.96
N PHE A 337 18.11 -14.04 8.91
CA PHE A 337 17.02 -13.29 9.52
C PHE A 337 17.11 -13.27 11.05
N ALA A 338 17.42 -14.44 11.67
CA ALA A 338 17.66 -14.55 13.11
C ALA A 338 18.83 -13.67 13.57
N ALA A 339 19.98 -13.76 12.87
CA ALA A 339 21.17 -12.97 13.21
C ALA A 339 20.88 -11.46 13.14
N ALA A 340 20.12 -11.01 12.15
CA ALA A 340 19.70 -9.62 12.03
C ALA A 340 18.78 -9.18 13.19
N LEU A 341 17.78 -9.99 13.54
CA LEU A 341 16.90 -9.72 14.70
C LEU A 341 17.70 -9.65 16.00
N VAL A 342 18.53 -10.65 16.27
CA VAL A 342 19.40 -10.68 17.46
C VAL A 342 20.28 -9.42 17.53
N SER A 343 20.86 -9.01 16.39
CA SER A 343 21.71 -7.82 16.34
C SER A 343 20.95 -6.53 16.74
N ILE A 344 19.70 -6.37 16.30
CA ILE A 344 18.85 -5.23 16.68
C ILE A 344 18.43 -5.33 18.16
N LEU A 345 18.09 -6.52 18.63
CA LEU A 345 17.58 -6.74 19.99
C LEU A 345 18.70 -6.52 21.04
N THR A 346 19.94 -6.94 20.75
CA THR A 346 21.04 -6.93 21.72
C THR A 346 21.98 -5.73 21.60
N ASN A 347 22.02 -5.05 20.45
CA ASN A 347 22.91 -3.91 20.22
C ASN A 347 22.13 -2.59 20.26
N GLU A 348 22.16 -1.93 21.43
CA GLU A 348 21.48 -0.63 21.66
C GLU A 348 21.92 0.45 20.68
N ARG A 349 23.23 0.53 20.37
CA ARG A 349 23.75 1.57 19.45
C ARG A 349 23.21 1.36 18.03
N LEU A 350 23.18 0.11 17.58
CA LEU A 350 22.63 -0.23 16.26
C LEU A 350 21.13 0.09 16.20
N ARG A 351 20.37 -0.33 17.22
CA ARG A 351 18.93 -0.07 17.33
C ARG A 351 18.63 1.43 17.33
N ALA A 352 19.30 2.19 18.17
CA ALA A 352 19.12 3.64 18.26
C ALA A 352 19.51 4.36 16.96
N ALA A 353 20.54 3.90 16.25
CA ALA A 353 20.91 4.45 14.96
C ALA A 353 19.84 4.18 13.90
N ALA A 354 19.34 2.95 13.80
CA ALA A 354 18.28 2.58 12.87
C ALA A 354 16.95 3.33 13.16
N SER A 355 16.61 3.50 14.44
CA SER A 355 15.43 4.26 14.87
C SER A 355 15.52 5.73 14.43
N ARG A 356 16.66 6.40 14.64
CA ARG A 356 16.86 7.77 14.16
C ARG A 356 16.73 7.86 12.64
N LYS A 357 17.31 6.90 11.92
CA LYS A 357 17.24 6.85 10.45
C LYS A 357 15.81 6.64 9.95
N ALA A 358 15.02 5.82 10.63
CA ALA A 358 13.60 5.68 10.35
C ALA A 358 12.87 7.03 10.47
N LEU A 359 13.08 7.76 11.58
CA LEU A 359 12.44 9.06 11.80
C LEU A 359 12.94 10.15 10.82
N GLU A 360 14.22 10.14 10.45
CA GLU A 360 14.80 11.05 9.45
C GLU A 360 14.16 10.90 8.08
N ALA A 361 13.66 9.71 7.74
CA ALA A 361 12.98 9.45 6.46
C ALA A 361 11.53 9.96 6.41
N VAL A 362 10.86 10.12 7.56
CA VAL A 362 9.43 10.47 7.64
C VAL A 362 9.03 11.72 6.86
N PRO A 363 9.76 12.85 6.92
CA PRO A 363 9.36 14.08 6.20
C PRO A 363 9.23 13.91 4.69
N ALA A 364 10.09 13.09 4.07
CA ALA A 364 10.05 12.82 2.63
C ALA A 364 8.89 11.89 2.24
N LEU A 365 8.40 11.10 3.21
CA LEU A 365 7.34 10.11 3.03
C LEU A 365 5.95 10.62 3.42
N ARG A 366 5.79 11.89 3.77
CA ARG A 366 4.47 12.47 4.08
C ARG A 366 3.58 12.53 2.86
N TRP A 367 2.26 12.42 3.06
CA TRP A 367 1.26 12.44 2.00
C TRP A 367 1.39 13.63 1.04
N GLU A 368 1.70 14.81 1.53
CA GLU A 368 1.91 16.02 0.71
C GLU A 368 3.08 15.87 -0.29
N ARG A 369 4.11 15.09 0.11
CA ARG A 369 5.28 14.83 -0.72
C ARG A 369 5.04 13.67 -1.69
N THR A 370 4.51 12.57 -1.18
CA THR A 370 4.29 11.37 -1.99
C THR A 370 3.21 11.57 -3.04
N LEU A 371 2.23 12.42 -2.81
CA LEU A 371 1.16 12.75 -3.78
C LEU A 371 1.49 13.94 -4.67
N LYS A 372 2.72 14.52 -4.61
CA LYS A 372 3.10 15.65 -5.44
C LYS A 372 2.80 15.45 -6.94
N PRO A 373 3.09 14.28 -7.58
CA PRO A 373 2.76 14.07 -8.99
C PRO A 373 1.27 14.22 -9.30
N LEU A 374 0.40 13.76 -8.40
CA LEU A 374 -1.05 13.93 -8.52
C LEU A 374 -1.48 15.38 -8.36
N LEU A 375 -0.92 16.08 -7.37
CA LEU A 375 -1.23 17.49 -7.10
C LEU A 375 -0.81 18.38 -8.29
N ASP A 376 0.37 18.14 -8.86
CA ASP A 376 0.86 18.82 -10.05
C ASP A 376 -0.06 18.55 -11.26
N PHE A 377 -0.48 17.29 -11.47
CA PHE A 377 -1.43 16.95 -12.53
C PHE A 377 -2.79 17.62 -12.32
N ALA A 378 -3.33 17.62 -11.10
CA ALA A 378 -4.62 18.22 -10.79
C ALA A 378 -4.64 19.76 -10.99
N THR A 379 -3.50 20.42 -10.84
CA THR A 379 -3.36 21.87 -11.07
C THR A 379 -3.48 22.23 -12.56
N ALA A 380 -2.95 21.39 -13.45
CA ALA A 380 -2.99 21.57 -14.90
C ALA A 380 -3.36 20.26 -15.61
N PRO A 381 -4.61 19.78 -15.45
CA PRO A 381 -5.02 18.49 -15.96
C PRO A 381 -4.99 18.49 -17.50
N ARG A 382 -4.44 17.43 -18.04
CA ARG A 382 -4.32 17.24 -19.51
C ARG A 382 -5.07 15.98 -19.90
N ARG A 383 -5.88 16.09 -20.96
CA ARG A 383 -6.48 14.92 -21.58
C ARG A 383 -5.56 14.42 -22.69
N LYS A 384 -5.33 13.13 -22.70
CA LYS A 384 -4.58 12.47 -23.75
C LYS A 384 -5.51 12.12 -24.90
N ASP A 385 -5.18 12.54 -26.13
CA ASP A 385 -5.98 12.26 -27.32
C ASP A 385 -6.15 10.75 -27.53
N SER A 386 -7.40 10.30 -27.57
CA SER A 386 -7.74 8.88 -27.83
C SER A 386 -7.48 8.45 -29.28
N ARG A 387 -7.21 9.42 -30.20
CA ARG A 387 -7.02 9.16 -31.63
C ARG A 387 -5.77 8.35 -31.96
N ALA A 388 -4.71 8.43 -31.10
CA ALA A 388 -3.49 7.66 -31.32
C ALA A 388 -3.72 6.14 -31.19
N SER A 389 -4.65 5.70 -30.33
CA SER A 389 -5.02 4.28 -30.20
C SER A 389 -5.83 3.75 -31.40
N GLY A 390 -6.51 4.64 -32.13
CA GLY A 390 -7.27 4.28 -33.34
C GLY A 390 -6.39 3.91 -34.53
N ILE A 391 -5.21 4.50 -34.63
CA ILE A 391 -4.24 4.19 -35.70
C ILE A 391 -3.64 2.78 -35.48
N PHE A 392 -3.31 2.43 -34.24
CA PHE A 392 -2.80 1.10 -33.90
C PHE A 392 -3.86 0.00 -34.07
N LYS A 393 -5.13 0.27 -33.71
CA LYS A 393 -6.24 -0.66 -34.00
C LYS A 393 -6.44 -0.90 -35.50
N ARG A 394 -6.21 0.11 -36.36
CA ARG A 394 -6.26 -0.05 -37.82
C ARG A 394 -5.08 -0.86 -38.37
N ILE A 395 -3.89 -0.72 -37.79
CA ILE A 395 -2.69 -1.47 -38.24
C ILE A 395 -2.76 -2.94 -37.82
N LEU A 396 -3.28 -3.25 -36.62
CA LEU A 396 -3.41 -4.62 -36.14
C LEU A 396 -4.73 -5.32 -36.57
N GLY A 397 -5.76 -4.57 -36.92
CA GLY A 397 -7.03 -5.10 -37.39
C GLY A 397 -7.15 -5.33 -38.92
N GLY A 398 -6.06 -5.10 -39.66
CA GLY A 398 -6.00 -5.28 -41.12
C GLY A 398 -5.35 -6.59 -41.57
N ALA A 399 -5.11 -7.53 -40.64
CA ALA A 399 -4.61 -8.87 -40.99
C ALA A 399 -5.57 -9.91 -40.37
N GLY A 400 -6.70 -10.12 -41.04
CA GLY A 400 -7.69 -11.14 -40.78
C GLY A 400 -8.44 -11.47 -42.05
#